data_edf51babe3b9b5effa4d67bc593b64cb
#
_entry.id   edf51babe3b9b5effa4d67bc593b64cb
#
_cell.length_a   1.000
_cell.length_b   1.000
_cell.length_c   1.000
_cell.angle_alpha   90.00
_cell.angle_beta   90.00
_cell.angle_gamma   90.00
#
_symmetry.space_group_name_H-M   'P 1'
#
loop_
_entity.id
_entity.type
_entity.pdbx_description
1 polymer ?
#
loop_
_entity_poly.entity_id
_entity_poly.type
_entity_poly.pdbx_seq_one_letter_code
_entity_poly.pdbx_strand_id
1 'polypeptide(L)'
;MKQYLDLLNRIMTEGVRKEDRTGTGTISVFGHQMRFNLEEGFPLLTTKKLHLKSIIHELLWFLKGDTNVKYLQENGVRIWNEWADENGDLRHIYGYQWRSWPDYNGGHIDQIREVIDQIKNNPNSRRIIVNAWNVADLGNMNLPPCHMFFQFYVADGKLSLQMYQRSADTFLGVPFNIASYALLLMMMAQVTGLKPGEFIHTTGDTHLYLNHLEQVQLQLSREPRPLPKMKINPDVKSLFDFKYEDFELVDYDPHPHIKGVVAV
;
A
#
# COMPACT_ATOMS: atom_id res chain seq x y z
N MET A 1 -5.76 -7.74 -13.40
CA MET A 1 -4.38 -7.73 -12.79
C MET A 1 -3.26 -8.00 -13.81
N LYS A 2 -3.55 -7.79 -15.10
CA LYS A 2 -2.56 -7.94 -16.19
C LYS A 2 -1.36 -7.01 -15.99
N GLN A 3 -1.60 -5.75 -15.59
CA GLN A 3 -0.55 -4.75 -15.35
C GLN A 3 0.56 -5.23 -14.40
N TYR A 4 0.19 -5.97 -13.35
CA TYR A 4 1.15 -6.53 -12.41
C TYR A 4 1.95 -7.70 -13.01
N LEU A 5 1.31 -8.56 -13.80
CA LEU A 5 2.01 -9.65 -14.51
C LEU A 5 2.95 -9.10 -15.59
N ASP A 6 2.54 -8.04 -16.30
CA ASP A 6 3.39 -7.34 -17.26
C ASP A 6 4.63 -6.74 -16.56
N LEU A 7 4.48 -6.21 -15.35
CA LEU A 7 5.62 -5.75 -14.54
C LEU A 7 6.57 -6.91 -14.16
N LEU A 8 6.03 -8.04 -13.69
CA LEU A 8 6.87 -9.21 -13.39
C LEU A 8 7.66 -9.67 -14.63
N ASN A 9 7.00 -9.77 -15.78
CA ASN A 9 7.66 -10.11 -17.05
C ASN A 9 8.73 -9.09 -17.42
N ARG A 10 8.45 -7.79 -17.28
CA ARG A 10 9.42 -6.73 -17.57
C ARG A 10 10.68 -6.87 -16.73
N ILE A 11 10.53 -7.11 -15.41
CA ILE A 11 11.69 -7.27 -14.52
C ILE A 11 12.48 -8.53 -14.90
N MET A 12 11.81 -9.64 -15.20
CA MET A 12 12.46 -10.90 -15.58
C MET A 12 13.24 -10.79 -16.90
N THR A 13 12.80 -9.94 -17.86
CA THR A 13 13.39 -9.84 -19.20
C THR A 13 14.35 -8.66 -19.37
N GLU A 14 14.11 -7.54 -18.70
CA GLU A 14 14.85 -6.28 -18.84
C GLU A 14 15.66 -5.91 -17.59
N GLY A 15 15.41 -6.59 -16.47
CA GLY A 15 15.99 -6.26 -15.19
C GLY A 15 17.50 -6.43 -15.13
N VAL A 16 18.18 -5.51 -14.46
CA VAL A 16 19.62 -5.54 -14.20
C VAL A 16 19.87 -6.13 -12.81
N ARG A 17 20.84 -7.04 -12.72
CA ARG A 17 21.28 -7.59 -11.43
C ARG A 17 22.00 -6.52 -10.61
N LYS A 18 21.65 -6.47 -9.32
CA LYS A 18 22.26 -5.57 -8.34
C LYS A 18 22.44 -6.28 -7.01
N GLU A 19 23.51 -5.93 -6.33
CA GLU A 19 23.65 -6.23 -4.91
C GLU A 19 22.67 -5.37 -4.10
N ASP A 20 22.29 -5.87 -2.93
CA ASP A 20 21.41 -5.16 -2.01
C ASP A 20 21.89 -5.29 -0.56
N ARG A 21 21.29 -4.50 0.34
CA ARG A 21 21.66 -4.48 1.77
C ARG A 21 21.52 -5.85 2.45
N THR A 22 20.62 -6.69 2.01
CA THR A 22 20.36 -8.00 2.61
C THR A 22 21.36 -9.08 2.16
N GLY A 23 22.18 -8.81 1.13
CA GLY A 23 23.08 -9.78 0.52
C GLY A 23 22.37 -10.86 -0.32
N THR A 24 21.05 -10.81 -0.47
CA THR A 24 20.28 -11.75 -1.30
C THR A 24 20.51 -11.48 -2.79
N GLY A 25 20.71 -10.22 -3.15
CA GLY A 25 20.76 -9.75 -4.53
C GLY A 25 19.38 -9.60 -5.16
N THR A 26 19.30 -8.72 -6.14
CA THR A 26 18.06 -8.41 -6.86
C THR A 26 18.26 -8.37 -8.36
N ILE A 27 17.16 -8.50 -9.12
CA ILE A 27 17.05 -7.97 -10.48
C ILE A 27 16.04 -6.84 -10.44
N SER A 28 16.35 -5.72 -11.10
CA SER A 28 15.50 -4.54 -11.02
C SER A 28 15.41 -3.73 -12.31
N VAL A 29 14.28 -3.03 -12.47
CA VAL A 29 14.09 -1.95 -13.43
C VAL A 29 13.88 -0.65 -12.66
N PHE A 30 14.23 0.48 -13.24
CA PHE A 30 14.02 1.79 -12.64
C PHE A 30 12.86 2.52 -13.32
N GLY A 31 11.82 2.82 -12.54
CA GLY A 31 10.62 3.51 -13.00
C GLY A 31 9.62 2.62 -13.72
N HIS A 32 8.44 2.48 -13.12
CA HIS A 32 7.28 1.81 -13.73
C HIS A 32 5.98 2.41 -13.19
N GLN A 33 4.92 2.36 -13.98
CA GLN A 33 3.60 2.80 -13.56
C GLN A 33 2.54 1.77 -13.94
N MET A 34 1.68 1.45 -12.98
CA MET A 34 0.49 0.62 -13.19
C MET A 34 -0.76 1.44 -12.87
N ARG A 35 -1.87 1.15 -13.59
CA ARG A 35 -3.18 1.77 -13.35
C ARG A 35 -4.21 0.69 -13.09
N PHE A 36 -5.04 0.92 -12.08
CA PHE A 36 -6.11 0.03 -11.65
C PHE A 36 -7.42 0.82 -11.58
N ASN A 37 -8.32 0.57 -12.52
CA ASN A 37 -9.66 1.15 -12.49
C ASN A 37 -10.51 0.37 -11.47
N LEU A 38 -10.96 1.02 -10.40
CA LEU A 38 -11.71 0.35 -9.33
C LEU A 38 -13.16 0.01 -9.74
N GLU A 39 -13.64 0.49 -10.89
CA GLU A 39 -14.93 0.06 -11.47
C GLU A 39 -14.83 -1.38 -12.01
N GLU A 40 -13.64 -1.86 -12.38
CA GLU A 40 -13.42 -3.23 -12.87
C GLU A 40 -13.39 -4.27 -11.75
N GLY A 41 -13.28 -3.84 -10.50
CA GLY A 41 -13.20 -4.68 -9.32
C GLY A 41 -12.07 -4.27 -8.37
N PHE A 42 -11.97 -4.95 -7.24
CA PHE A 42 -10.94 -4.69 -6.25
C PHE A 42 -9.61 -5.35 -6.69
N PRO A 43 -8.50 -4.60 -6.82
CA PRO A 43 -7.26 -5.11 -7.39
C PRO A 43 -6.47 -5.99 -6.40
N LEU A 44 -7.06 -7.10 -6.00
CA LEU A 44 -6.44 -8.15 -5.21
C LEU A 44 -5.99 -9.29 -6.13
N LEU A 45 -4.72 -9.68 -6.08
CA LEU A 45 -4.16 -10.69 -6.97
C LEU A 45 -4.94 -12.01 -6.92
N THR A 46 -5.20 -12.58 -8.10
CA THR A 46 -5.80 -13.90 -8.26
C THR A 46 -4.80 -14.98 -8.68
N THR A 47 -3.63 -14.61 -9.16
CA THR A 47 -2.56 -15.56 -9.54
C THR A 47 -1.82 -16.16 -8.35
N LYS A 48 -1.96 -15.58 -7.17
CA LYS A 48 -1.63 -16.16 -5.87
C LYS A 48 -2.53 -15.58 -4.78
N LYS A 49 -2.92 -16.41 -3.81
CA LYS A 49 -3.74 -15.96 -2.67
C LYS A 49 -2.95 -15.01 -1.78
N LEU A 50 -3.55 -13.87 -1.45
CA LEU A 50 -3.02 -12.87 -0.51
C LEU A 50 -3.76 -12.95 0.83
N HIS A 51 -3.08 -12.54 1.90
CA HIS A 51 -3.65 -12.49 3.25
C HIS A 51 -4.30 -11.13 3.51
N LEU A 52 -5.55 -10.96 3.01
CA LEU A 52 -6.29 -9.69 3.09
C LEU A 52 -6.43 -9.16 4.53
N LYS A 53 -6.56 -10.04 5.52
CA LYS A 53 -6.64 -9.65 6.93
C LYS A 53 -5.45 -8.78 7.34
N SER A 54 -4.23 -9.14 6.95
CA SER A 54 -3.03 -8.34 7.24
C SER A 54 -3.09 -6.98 6.57
N ILE A 55 -3.55 -6.91 5.32
CA ILE A 55 -3.66 -5.67 4.55
C ILE A 55 -4.63 -4.70 5.23
N ILE A 56 -5.80 -5.17 5.63
CA ILE A 56 -6.81 -4.33 6.29
C ILE A 56 -6.30 -3.83 7.64
N HIS A 57 -5.78 -4.71 8.49
CA HIS A 57 -5.30 -4.30 9.82
C HIS A 57 -4.10 -3.34 9.75
N GLU A 58 -3.18 -3.54 8.79
CA GLU A 58 -2.06 -2.62 8.56
C GLU A 58 -2.56 -1.23 8.18
N LEU A 59 -3.50 -1.13 7.22
CA LEU A 59 -4.06 0.16 6.80
C LEU A 59 -4.77 0.87 7.96
N LEU A 60 -5.60 0.14 8.74
CA LEU A 60 -6.26 0.70 9.91
C LEU A 60 -5.27 1.17 10.98
N TRP A 61 -4.18 0.44 11.15
CA TRP A 61 -3.10 0.80 12.06
C TRP A 61 -2.38 2.08 11.63
N PHE A 62 -2.06 2.24 10.33
CA PHE A 62 -1.52 3.49 9.80
C PHE A 62 -2.49 4.67 10.01
N LEU A 63 -3.78 4.48 9.74
CA LEU A 63 -4.80 5.52 9.89
C LEU A 63 -5.04 5.93 11.35
N LYS A 64 -4.73 5.08 12.31
CA LYS A 64 -4.72 5.43 13.74
C LYS A 64 -3.49 6.26 14.14
N GLY A 65 -2.47 6.36 13.30
CA GLY A 65 -1.19 6.98 13.64
C GLY A 65 -0.35 6.15 14.61
N ASP A 66 -0.70 4.88 14.76
CA ASP A 66 -0.01 3.95 15.66
C ASP A 66 1.27 3.42 15.00
N THR A 67 2.29 3.17 15.80
CA THR A 67 3.61 2.66 15.38
C THR A 67 4.02 1.41 16.15
N ASN A 68 3.24 1.03 17.17
CA ASN A 68 3.50 -0.17 17.96
C ASN A 68 2.79 -1.38 17.36
N VAL A 69 3.52 -2.49 17.19
CA VAL A 69 3.00 -3.73 16.56
C VAL A 69 1.99 -4.49 17.44
N LYS A 70 1.78 -4.08 18.67
CA LYS A 70 0.86 -4.77 19.60
C LYS A 70 -0.53 -4.97 19.01
N TYR A 71 -1.13 -3.92 18.47
CA TYR A 71 -2.43 -4.01 17.78
C TYR A 71 -2.44 -5.05 16.67
N LEU A 72 -1.39 -5.06 15.83
CA LEU A 72 -1.25 -6.02 14.73
C LEU A 72 -1.14 -7.46 15.27
N GLN A 73 -0.31 -7.67 16.30
CA GLN A 73 -0.10 -8.99 16.93
C GLN A 73 -1.38 -9.54 17.58
N GLU A 74 -2.14 -8.69 18.29
CA GLU A 74 -3.43 -9.05 18.89
C GLU A 74 -4.45 -9.48 17.84
N ASN A 75 -4.33 -8.99 16.61
CA ASN A 75 -5.14 -9.39 15.48
C ASN A 75 -4.51 -10.50 14.61
N GLY A 76 -3.42 -11.12 15.07
CA GLY A 76 -2.76 -12.21 14.35
C GLY A 76 -1.93 -11.78 13.14
N VAL A 77 -1.59 -10.50 13.03
CA VAL A 77 -0.77 -9.92 11.96
C VAL A 77 0.66 -9.72 12.46
N ARG A 78 1.64 -10.25 11.74
CA ARG A 78 3.05 -10.27 12.16
C ARG A 78 4.02 -9.69 11.13
N ILE A 79 3.50 -9.04 10.10
CA ILE A 79 4.29 -8.56 8.95
C ILE A 79 5.30 -7.46 9.30
N TRP A 80 5.23 -6.88 10.50
CA TRP A 80 6.12 -5.83 10.98
C TRP A 80 7.02 -6.24 12.15
N ASN A 81 6.91 -7.49 12.63
CA ASN A 81 7.65 -7.94 13.83
C ASN A 81 9.18 -7.85 13.68
N GLU A 82 9.70 -8.07 12.47
CA GLU A 82 11.15 -8.12 12.21
C GLU A 82 11.83 -6.74 12.30
N TRP A 83 11.05 -5.64 12.20
CA TRP A 83 11.55 -4.27 12.27
C TRP A 83 11.22 -3.55 13.57
N ALA A 84 10.36 -4.15 14.41
CA ALA A 84 10.01 -3.59 15.69
C ALA A 84 11.18 -3.70 16.69
N ASP A 85 11.34 -2.68 17.53
CA ASP A 85 12.30 -2.71 18.64
C ASP A 85 11.84 -3.64 19.79
N GLU A 86 12.59 -3.69 20.86
CA GLU A 86 12.29 -4.52 22.04
C GLU A 86 10.97 -4.20 22.72
N ASN A 87 10.44 -2.96 22.52
CA ASN A 87 9.15 -2.51 23.03
C ASN A 87 8.01 -2.72 22.02
N GLY A 88 8.32 -3.29 20.84
CA GLY A 88 7.36 -3.47 19.77
C GLY A 88 7.09 -2.20 18.95
N ASP A 89 7.92 -1.18 19.06
CA ASP A 89 7.73 0.11 18.39
C ASP A 89 8.59 0.21 17.11
N LEU A 90 8.01 0.80 16.09
CA LEU A 90 8.67 1.12 14.80
C LEU A 90 9.06 2.60 14.69
N ARG A 91 8.76 3.38 15.73
CA ARG A 91 9.03 4.81 15.86
C ARG A 91 8.28 5.62 14.81
N HIS A 92 8.90 6.63 14.22
CA HIS A 92 8.26 7.67 13.42
C HIS A 92 7.91 7.25 11.99
N ILE A 93 7.50 5.99 11.77
CA ILE A 93 7.13 5.47 10.44
C ILE A 93 5.72 5.93 10.01
N TYR A 94 5.31 5.56 8.82
CA TYR A 94 4.05 5.77 8.12
C TYR A 94 2.92 6.45 8.91
N GLY A 95 2.29 5.77 9.87
CA GLY A 95 1.17 6.28 10.65
C GLY A 95 1.51 7.54 11.44
N TYR A 96 2.70 7.60 12.03
CA TYR A 96 3.17 8.80 12.70
C TYR A 96 3.27 9.97 11.72
N GLN A 97 3.94 9.81 10.58
CA GLN A 97 4.09 10.88 9.60
C GLN A 97 2.74 11.30 8.99
N TRP A 98 1.83 10.37 8.76
CA TRP A 98 0.51 10.68 8.22
C TRP A 98 -0.37 11.49 9.18
N ARG A 99 -0.29 11.19 10.48
CA ARG A 99 -1.22 11.69 11.48
C ARG A 99 -0.62 12.70 12.46
N SER A 100 0.69 12.80 12.54
CA SER A 100 1.39 13.60 13.56
C SER A 100 2.72 14.14 13.05
N TRP A 101 2.73 14.69 11.82
CA TRP A 101 3.94 15.31 11.26
C TRP A 101 4.36 16.51 12.10
N PRO A 102 5.62 16.58 12.59
CA PRO A 102 6.09 17.71 13.41
C PRO A 102 6.09 19.02 12.61
N ASP A 103 5.60 20.09 13.19
CA ASP A 103 5.68 21.43 12.62
C ASP A 103 6.77 22.28 13.28
N TYR A 104 7.11 23.42 12.66
CA TYR A 104 8.16 24.32 13.16
C TYR A 104 7.77 25.06 14.44
N ASN A 105 6.51 25.06 14.86
CA ASN A 105 6.00 25.76 16.05
C ASN A 105 5.88 24.81 17.24
N GLY A 106 6.37 23.58 17.13
CA GLY A 106 6.28 22.56 18.18
C GLY A 106 4.92 21.86 18.25
N GLY A 107 4.07 22.07 17.24
CA GLY A 107 2.82 21.35 17.03
C GLY A 107 2.98 20.15 16.11
N HIS A 108 1.83 19.59 15.69
CA HIS A 108 1.77 18.48 14.77
C HIS A 108 0.69 18.67 13.71
N ILE A 109 0.94 18.22 12.51
CA ILE A 109 0.04 18.27 11.36
C ILE A 109 -0.55 16.89 11.12
N ASP A 110 -1.87 16.78 11.10
CA ASP A 110 -2.60 15.57 10.67
C ASP A 110 -2.90 15.65 9.18
N GLN A 111 -1.98 15.16 8.35
CA GLN A 111 -2.08 15.21 6.89
C GLN A 111 -3.34 14.51 6.37
N ILE A 112 -3.78 13.44 7.04
CA ILE A 112 -5.00 12.69 6.60
C ILE A 112 -6.26 13.56 6.81
N ARG A 113 -6.37 14.27 7.94
CA ARG A 113 -7.49 15.21 8.15
C ARG A 113 -7.47 16.36 7.16
N GLU A 114 -6.29 16.92 6.88
CA GLU A 114 -6.14 17.98 5.90
C GLU A 114 -6.55 17.58 4.50
N VAL A 115 -6.17 16.38 4.03
CA VAL A 115 -6.57 15.93 2.69
C VAL A 115 -8.08 15.61 2.61
N ILE A 116 -8.70 15.09 3.69
CA ILE A 116 -10.16 14.93 3.75
C ILE A 116 -10.86 16.28 3.60
N ASP A 117 -10.38 17.29 4.33
CA ASP A 117 -10.94 18.64 4.27
C ASP A 117 -10.77 19.26 2.88
N GLN A 118 -9.58 19.14 2.29
CA GLN A 118 -9.31 19.63 0.93
C GLN A 118 -10.19 18.94 -0.12
N ILE A 119 -10.36 17.62 -0.07
CA ILE A 119 -11.22 16.89 -1.00
C ILE A 119 -12.67 17.42 -0.93
N LYS A 120 -13.18 17.71 0.28
CA LYS A 120 -14.54 18.22 0.49
C LYS A 120 -14.73 19.68 0.09
N ASN A 121 -13.78 20.54 0.46
CA ASN A 121 -13.93 21.98 0.41
C ASN A 121 -13.14 22.66 -0.73
N ASN A 122 -12.13 22.00 -1.27
CA ASN A 122 -11.31 22.50 -2.38
C ASN A 122 -10.85 21.36 -3.31
N PRO A 123 -11.80 20.63 -3.94
CA PRO A 123 -11.51 19.43 -4.74
C PRO A 123 -10.60 19.70 -5.95
N ASN A 124 -10.53 20.94 -6.43
CA ASN A 124 -9.66 21.33 -7.55
C ASN A 124 -8.21 21.61 -7.13
N SER A 125 -7.87 21.47 -5.85
CA SER A 125 -6.51 21.66 -5.35
C SER A 125 -5.54 20.65 -5.98
N ARG A 126 -4.35 21.11 -6.33
CA ARG A 126 -3.22 20.26 -6.76
C ARG A 126 -2.32 19.88 -5.58
N ARG A 127 -2.74 20.18 -4.35
CA ARG A 127 -1.98 20.01 -3.10
C ARG A 127 -2.62 19.00 -2.15
N ILE A 128 -3.49 18.11 -2.67
CA ILE A 128 -4.13 17.06 -1.89
C ILE A 128 -3.13 15.90 -1.76
N ILE A 129 -2.18 16.06 -0.85
CA ILE A 129 -0.95 15.26 -0.79
C ILE A 129 -0.73 14.77 0.65
N VAL A 130 -0.26 13.52 0.77
CA VAL A 130 0.26 12.94 2.01
C VAL A 130 1.69 12.46 1.75
N ASN A 131 2.61 12.86 2.62
CA ASN A 131 4.03 12.52 2.53
C ASN A 131 4.50 11.83 3.81
N ALA A 132 5.14 10.67 3.67
CA ALA A 132 5.77 9.96 4.78
C ALA A 132 7.31 10.12 4.81
N TRP A 133 7.90 10.67 3.74
CA TRP A 133 9.34 10.87 3.64
C TRP A 133 9.76 12.18 4.30
N ASN A 134 9.92 12.16 5.62
CA ASN A 134 10.41 13.28 6.40
C ASN A 134 11.92 13.18 6.54
N VAL A 135 12.66 13.97 5.74
CA VAL A 135 14.12 13.92 5.68
C VAL A 135 14.76 14.18 7.05
N ALA A 136 14.17 15.08 7.85
CA ALA A 136 14.70 15.41 9.18
C ALA A 136 14.48 14.28 10.20
N ASP A 137 13.59 13.34 9.91
CA ASP A 137 13.15 12.32 10.84
C ASP A 137 13.58 10.89 10.45
N LEU A 138 14.27 10.73 9.30
CA LEU A 138 14.69 9.41 8.81
C LEU A 138 15.55 8.64 9.83
N GLY A 139 16.37 9.34 10.61
CA GLY A 139 17.19 8.71 11.67
C GLY A 139 16.37 8.16 12.86
N ASN A 140 15.10 8.55 12.97
CA ASN A 140 14.17 8.11 14.02
C ASN A 140 13.20 7.03 13.51
N MET A 141 13.45 6.44 12.35
CA MET A 141 12.62 5.39 11.74
C MET A 141 13.38 4.06 11.75
N ASN A 142 12.75 3.00 12.25
CA ASN A 142 13.35 1.67 12.19
C ASN A 142 13.39 1.15 10.73
N LEU A 143 12.46 1.60 9.89
CA LEU A 143 12.46 1.34 8.46
C LEU A 143 11.97 2.60 7.70
N PRO A 144 12.83 3.26 6.89
CA PRO A 144 12.41 4.38 6.06
C PRO A 144 11.30 3.99 5.07
N PRO A 145 10.26 4.84 4.90
CA PRO A 145 9.09 4.50 4.09
C PRO A 145 9.43 4.11 2.66
N CYS A 146 8.94 2.96 2.20
CA CYS A 146 9.03 2.51 0.82
C CYS A 146 7.99 3.21 -0.07
N HIS A 147 6.70 3.14 0.31
CA HIS A 147 5.61 3.90 -0.29
C HIS A 147 5.50 5.24 0.43
N MET A 148 6.18 6.23 -0.09
CA MET A 148 6.56 7.43 0.66
C MET A 148 5.65 8.64 0.44
N PHE A 149 4.85 8.64 -0.63
CA PHE A 149 4.12 9.81 -1.08
C PHE A 149 2.89 9.39 -1.87
N PHE A 150 1.75 10.04 -1.61
CA PHE A 150 0.57 9.86 -2.44
C PHE A 150 -0.25 11.14 -2.58
N GLN A 151 -0.95 11.26 -3.70
CA GLN A 151 -1.74 12.41 -4.08
C GLN A 151 -3.13 11.97 -4.51
N PHE A 152 -4.14 12.72 -4.10
CA PHE A 152 -5.51 12.56 -4.57
C PHE A 152 -5.83 13.53 -5.70
N TYR A 153 -6.76 13.10 -6.56
CA TYR A 153 -7.28 13.88 -7.67
C TYR A 153 -8.79 13.67 -7.79
N VAL A 154 -9.53 14.77 -7.87
CA VAL A 154 -10.99 14.75 -8.01
C VAL A 154 -11.36 15.22 -9.41
N ALA A 155 -12.12 14.40 -10.13
CA ALA A 155 -12.70 14.76 -11.42
C ALA A 155 -13.98 13.94 -11.68
N ASP A 156 -14.97 14.56 -12.32
CA ASP A 156 -16.22 13.90 -12.74
C ASP A 156 -16.91 13.11 -11.63
N GLY A 157 -16.89 13.64 -10.40
CA GLY A 157 -17.48 12.99 -9.22
C GLY A 157 -16.74 11.74 -8.74
N LYS A 158 -15.52 11.51 -9.23
CA LYS A 158 -14.65 10.41 -8.84
C LYS A 158 -13.39 10.91 -8.12
N LEU A 159 -12.93 10.12 -7.17
CA LEU A 159 -11.64 10.30 -6.49
C LEU A 159 -10.65 9.28 -7.04
N SER A 160 -9.49 9.74 -7.48
CA SER A 160 -8.35 8.90 -7.87
C SER A 160 -7.17 9.14 -6.93
N LEU A 161 -6.27 8.16 -6.82
CA LEU A 161 -5.10 8.22 -5.98
C LEU A 161 -3.87 7.77 -6.77
N GLN A 162 -2.81 8.57 -6.76
CA GLN A 162 -1.50 8.16 -7.25
C GLN A 162 -0.52 8.04 -6.08
N MET A 163 0.16 6.90 -5.98
CA MET A 163 1.18 6.66 -4.97
C MET A 163 2.55 6.44 -5.62
N TYR A 164 3.60 7.04 -5.04
CA TYR A 164 4.98 6.78 -5.40
C TYR A 164 5.65 5.89 -4.36
N GLN A 165 6.20 4.78 -4.83
CA GLN A 165 6.98 3.82 -4.04
C GLN A 165 8.42 3.80 -4.52
N ARG A 166 9.35 4.31 -3.69
CA ARG A 166 10.77 4.42 -4.04
C ARG A 166 11.49 3.08 -4.16
N SER A 167 11.03 2.07 -3.41
CA SER A 167 11.61 0.73 -3.34
C SER A 167 10.46 -0.27 -3.32
N ALA A 168 10.39 -1.12 -4.33
CA ALA A 168 9.24 -1.97 -4.60
C ALA A 168 9.67 -3.43 -4.74
N ASP A 169 9.61 -4.20 -3.63
CA ASP A 169 9.65 -5.67 -3.68
C ASP A 169 8.41 -6.17 -4.41
N THR A 170 8.62 -6.51 -5.68
CA THR A 170 7.50 -6.77 -6.59
C THR A 170 6.81 -8.10 -6.30
N PHE A 171 7.49 -9.08 -5.70
CA PHE A 171 6.87 -10.37 -5.40
C PHE A 171 6.08 -10.38 -4.08
N LEU A 172 6.64 -9.88 -2.98
CA LEU A 172 5.97 -9.89 -1.66
C LEU A 172 5.22 -8.59 -1.37
N GLY A 173 5.89 -7.45 -1.49
CA GLY A 173 5.37 -6.16 -1.04
C GLY A 173 4.35 -5.52 -1.96
N VAL A 174 4.66 -5.39 -3.26
CA VAL A 174 3.81 -4.67 -4.23
C VAL A 174 2.36 -5.16 -4.26
N PRO A 175 2.05 -6.46 -4.21
CA PRO A 175 0.65 -6.93 -4.17
C PRO A 175 -0.12 -6.43 -2.95
N PHE A 176 0.53 -6.36 -1.77
CA PHE A 176 -0.06 -5.80 -0.55
C PHE A 176 -0.30 -4.30 -0.70
N ASN A 177 0.68 -3.57 -1.25
CA ASN A 177 0.57 -2.12 -1.44
C ASN A 177 -0.54 -1.77 -2.43
N ILE A 178 -0.70 -2.50 -3.53
CA ILE A 178 -1.81 -2.30 -4.49
C ILE A 178 -3.15 -2.41 -3.78
N ALA A 179 -3.39 -3.49 -3.06
CA ALA A 179 -4.66 -3.71 -2.37
C ALA A 179 -4.89 -2.70 -1.23
N SER A 180 -3.85 -2.35 -0.44
CA SER A 180 -3.93 -1.39 0.65
C SER A 180 -4.31 0.00 0.16
N TYR A 181 -3.66 0.52 -0.88
CA TYR A 181 -3.95 1.85 -1.40
C TYR A 181 -5.26 1.91 -2.20
N ALA A 182 -5.65 0.83 -2.88
CA ALA A 182 -6.98 0.71 -3.47
C ALA A 182 -8.08 0.76 -2.39
N LEU A 183 -7.87 0.07 -1.26
CA LEU A 183 -8.80 0.11 -0.14
C LEU A 183 -8.86 1.52 0.49
N LEU A 184 -7.72 2.16 0.71
CA LEU A 184 -7.66 3.55 1.19
C LEU A 184 -8.43 4.50 0.26
N LEU A 185 -8.27 4.36 -1.06
CA LEU A 185 -9.02 5.15 -2.04
C LEU A 185 -10.52 4.93 -1.93
N MET A 186 -11.00 3.68 -1.78
CA MET A 186 -12.42 3.37 -1.60
C MET A 186 -12.98 3.97 -0.30
N MET A 187 -12.26 3.83 0.81
CA MET A 187 -12.63 4.41 2.11
C MET A 187 -12.71 5.93 2.04
N MET A 188 -11.69 6.56 1.44
CA MET A 188 -11.62 8.02 1.29
C MET A 188 -12.75 8.54 0.38
N ALA A 189 -13.03 7.88 -0.73
CA ALA A 189 -14.13 8.23 -1.62
C ALA A 189 -15.48 8.18 -0.88
N GLN A 190 -15.73 7.11 -0.09
CA GLN A 190 -16.97 6.98 0.69
C GLN A 190 -17.15 8.14 1.68
N VAL A 191 -16.16 8.48 2.49
CA VAL A 191 -16.28 9.51 3.53
C VAL A 191 -16.29 10.94 2.98
N THR A 192 -15.91 11.11 1.72
CA THR A 192 -15.96 12.41 1.02
C THR A 192 -17.12 12.53 0.05
N GLY A 193 -17.98 11.49 -0.08
CA GLY A 193 -19.15 11.49 -0.94
C GLY A 193 -18.85 11.36 -2.44
N LEU A 194 -17.67 10.84 -2.80
CA LEU A 194 -17.22 10.61 -4.17
C LEU A 194 -17.28 9.11 -4.53
N LYS A 195 -17.21 8.81 -5.83
CA LYS A 195 -17.02 7.44 -6.31
C LYS A 195 -15.51 7.13 -6.41
N PRO A 196 -15.08 5.88 -6.15
CA PRO A 196 -13.72 5.47 -6.45
C PRO A 196 -13.42 5.55 -7.95
N GLY A 197 -12.29 6.15 -8.31
CA GLY A 197 -11.77 6.21 -9.67
C GLY A 197 -10.64 5.22 -9.90
N GLU A 198 -9.45 5.71 -10.26
CA GLU A 198 -8.25 4.91 -10.49
C GLU A 198 -7.28 4.96 -9.32
N PHE A 199 -6.68 3.83 -8.99
CA PHE A 199 -5.43 3.77 -8.25
C PHE A 199 -4.26 3.70 -9.23
N ILE A 200 -3.31 4.62 -9.10
CA ILE A 200 -2.11 4.71 -9.94
C ILE A 200 -0.90 4.42 -9.06
N HIS A 201 -0.19 3.35 -9.37
CA HIS A 201 1.00 2.92 -8.64
C HIS A 201 2.25 3.24 -9.45
N THR A 202 3.03 4.21 -9.01
CA THR A 202 4.31 4.59 -9.62
C THR A 202 5.44 4.10 -8.74
N THR A 203 6.39 3.37 -9.32
CA THR A 203 7.52 2.77 -8.60
C THR A 203 8.85 3.31 -9.08
N GLY A 204 9.83 3.43 -8.18
CA GLY A 204 11.21 3.78 -8.45
C GLY A 204 12.08 2.54 -8.72
N ASP A 205 12.90 2.11 -7.73
CA ASP A 205 13.62 0.84 -7.80
C ASP A 205 12.62 -0.30 -7.64
N THR A 206 12.35 -1.00 -8.74
CA THR A 206 11.32 -2.03 -8.84
C THR A 206 11.99 -3.36 -9.07
N HIS A 207 12.00 -4.21 -8.06
CA HIS A 207 12.90 -5.36 -8.03
C HIS A 207 12.22 -6.66 -7.63
N LEU A 208 12.88 -7.76 -8.01
CA LEU A 208 12.66 -9.11 -7.53
C LEU A 208 13.92 -9.58 -6.82
N TYR A 209 13.79 -10.10 -5.62
CA TYR A 209 14.90 -10.79 -4.95
C TYR A 209 15.24 -12.07 -5.68
N LEU A 210 16.53 -12.41 -5.75
CA LEU A 210 17.00 -13.58 -6.52
C LEU A 210 16.46 -14.90 -5.99
N ASN A 211 16.12 -14.97 -4.70
CA ASN A 211 15.49 -16.14 -4.06
C ASN A 211 13.99 -16.29 -4.37
N HIS A 212 13.39 -15.38 -5.17
CA HIS A 212 11.98 -15.44 -5.57
C HIS A 212 11.75 -15.75 -7.06
N LEU A 213 12.80 -15.97 -7.86
CA LEU A 213 12.67 -16.09 -9.32
C LEU A 213 11.82 -17.32 -9.73
N GLU A 214 11.98 -18.46 -9.06
CA GLU A 214 11.17 -19.65 -9.31
C GLU A 214 9.69 -19.43 -8.96
N GLN A 215 9.43 -18.75 -7.85
CA GLN A 215 8.08 -18.38 -7.42
C GLN A 215 7.41 -17.44 -8.43
N VAL A 216 8.17 -16.49 -8.98
CA VAL A 216 7.68 -15.57 -10.02
C VAL A 216 7.36 -16.34 -11.31
N GLN A 217 8.22 -17.26 -11.74
CA GLN A 217 7.95 -18.11 -12.90
C GLN A 217 6.68 -18.95 -12.71
N LEU A 218 6.50 -19.54 -11.53
CA LEU A 218 5.26 -20.24 -11.18
C LEU A 218 4.05 -19.31 -11.23
N GLN A 219 4.16 -18.10 -10.70
CA GLN A 219 3.06 -17.13 -10.72
C GLN A 219 2.70 -16.69 -12.14
N LEU A 220 3.70 -16.47 -13.00
CA LEU A 220 3.52 -16.10 -14.41
C LEU A 220 2.91 -17.22 -15.26
N SER A 221 3.04 -18.50 -14.84
CA SER A 221 2.40 -19.62 -15.51
C SER A 221 0.90 -19.77 -15.24
N ARG A 222 0.33 -18.94 -14.34
CA ARG A 222 -1.06 -18.99 -13.92
C ARG A 222 -1.90 -17.94 -14.63
N GLU A 223 -3.04 -18.35 -15.18
CA GLU A 223 -4.00 -17.41 -15.77
C GLU A 223 -4.70 -16.59 -14.67
N PRO A 224 -4.79 -15.24 -14.82
CA PRO A 224 -5.58 -14.43 -13.92
C PRO A 224 -7.05 -14.82 -13.95
N ARG A 225 -7.68 -14.84 -12.78
CA ARG A 225 -9.12 -15.01 -12.61
C ARG A 225 -9.81 -13.65 -12.45
N PRO A 226 -11.14 -13.58 -12.57
CA PRO A 226 -11.88 -12.33 -12.35
C PRO A 226 -11.52 -11.65 -11.01
N LEU A 227 -11.52 -10.32 -11.01
CA LEU A 227 -11.27 -9.55 -9.80
C LEU A 227 -12.41 -9.73 -8.80
N PRO A 228 -12.11 -9.84 -7.50
CA PRO A 228 -13.12 -9.81 -6.46
C PRO A 228 -13.74 -8.42 -6.32
N LYS A 229 -14.79 -8.35 -5.51
CA LYS A 229 -15.42 -7.09 -5.10
C LYS A 229 -15.16 -6.85 -3.61
N MET A 230 -14.82 -5.61 -3.27
CA MET A 230 -14.75 -5.17 -1.88
C MET A 230 -16.03 -4.40 -1.54
N LYS A 231 -16.79 -4.90 -0.58
CA LYS A 231 -17.91 -4.18 0.02
C LYS A 231 -17.43 -3.50 1.30
N ILE A 232 -17.81 -2.25 1.45
CA ILE A 232 -17.50 -1.44 2.63
C ILE A 232 -18.82 -1.06 3.28
N ASN A 233 -18.90 -1.15 4.61
CA ASN A 233 -20.07 -0.75 5.39
C ASN A 233 -20.44 0.71 5.08
N PRO A 234 -21.61 0.98 4.44
CA PRO A 234 -22.00 2.31 3.99
C PRO A 234 -22.36 3.25 5.16
N ASP A 235 -22.55 2.72 6.36
CA ASP A 235 -22.93 3.50 7.53
C ASP A 235 -21.74 4.22 8.17
N VAL A 236 -20.50 3.82 7.87
CA VAL A 236 -19.29 4.48 8.36
C VAL A 236 -19.09 5.81 7.60
N LYS A 237 -19.07 6.91 8.35
CA LYS A 237 -18.99 8.29 7.83
C LYS A 237 -17.66 8.99 8.10
N SER A 238 -16.83 8.44 8.98
CA SER A 238 -15.49 8.94 9.29
C SER A 238 -14.44 7.90 8.92
N LEU A 239 -13.37 8.34 8.27
CA LEU A 239 -12.24 7.47 7.89
C LEU A 239 -11.61 6.76 9.10
N PHE A 240 -11.69 7.38 10.28
CA PHE A 240 -11.08 6.90 11.52
C PHE A 240 -11.95 5.93 12.32
N ASP A 241 -13.21 5.76 11.90
CA ASP A 241 -14.18 4.90 12.59
C ASP A 241 -14.26 3.50 11.99
N PHE A 242 -13.64 3.29 10.83
CA PHE A 242 -13.59 1.96 10.19
C PHE A 242 -12.93 0.92 11.10
N LYS A 243 -13.53 -0.27 11.09
CA LYS A 243 -13.04 -1.48 11.76
C LYS A 243 -12.91 -2.60 10.74
N TYR A 244 -12.22 -3.67 11.13
CA TYR A 244 -12.02 -4.83 10.26
C TYR A 244 -13.34 -5.41 9.73
N GLU A 245 -14.39 -5.43 10.57
CA GLU A 245 -15.71 -5.99 10.28
C GLU A 245 -16.50 -5.17 9.25
N ASP A 246 -16.07 -3.94 8.93
CA ASP A 246 -16.70 -3.10 7.93
C ASP A 246 -16.34 -3.46 6.48
N PHE A 247 -15.48 -4.46 6.29
CA PHE A 247 -14.98 -4.89 4.97
C PHE A 247 -15.38 -6.34 4.68
N GLU A 248 -16.04 -6.55 3.55
CA GLU A 248 -16.42 -7.88 3.05
C GLU A 248 -15.85 -8.08 1.64
N LEU A 249 -14.97 -9.09 1.51
CA LEU A 249 -14.46 -9.51 0.19
C LEU A 249 -15.40 -10.54 -0.42
N VAL A 250 -15.89 -10.25 -1.63
CA VAL A 250 -16.86 -11.09 -2.34
C VAL A 250 -16.24 -11.60 -3.64
N ASP A 251 -16.53 -12.85 -3.99
CA ASP A 251 -16.09 -13.48 -5.24
C ASP A 251 -14.56 -13.60 -5.38
N TYR A 252 -13.82 -13.77 -4.28
CA TYR A 252 -12.37 -13.99 -4.35
C TYR A 252 -12.02 -15.46 -4.57
N ASP A 253 -11.65 -15.79 -5.79
CA ASP A 253 -11.23 -17.14 -6.22
C ASP A 253 -9.77 -17.13 -6.72
N PRO A 254 -8.77 -17.05 -5.84
CA PRO A 254 -7.37 -17.01 -6.23
C PRO A 254 -6.80 -18.42 -6.45
N HIS A 255 -5.71 -18.48 -7.23
CA HIS A 255 -4.81 -19.64 -7.19
C HIS A 255 -4.17 -19.77 -5.79
N PRO A 256 -3.68 -20.97 -5.44
CA PRO A 256 -3.03 -21.21 -4.14
C PRO A 256 -1.90 -20.22 -3.84
N HIS A 257 -1.69 -19.97 -2.55
CA HIS A 257 -0.57 -19.13 -2.09
C HIS A 257 0.78 -19.66 -2.61
N ILE A 258 1.69 -18.76 -2.92
CA ILE A 258 3.09 -19.05 -3.24
C ILE A 258 3.94 -18.44 -2.12
N LYS A 259 4.64 -19.30 -1.36
CA LYS A 259 5.48 -18.87 -0.25
C LYS A 259 6.77 -18.22 -0.78
N GLY A 260 7.13 -17.06 -0.22
CA GLY A 260 8.44 -16.42 -0.40
C GLY A 260 9.08 -16.16 0.97
N VAL A 261 10.41 -16.15 1.01
CA VAL A 261 11.19 -15.81 2.21
C VAL A 261 11.48 -14.32 2.17
N VAL A 262 11.18 -13.61 3.25
CA VAL A 262 11.48 -12.17 3.36
C VAL A 262 12.99 -11.98 3.40
N ALA A 263 13.51 -11.04 2.60
CA ALA A 263 14.90 -10.61 2.67
C ALA A 263 15.02 -9.48 3.71
N VAL A 264 15.81 -9.68 4.76
CA VAL A 264 16.01 -8.78 5.91
C VAL A 264 17.48 -8.41 6.10
#